data_9aeaedb81e28cb8937ef19e7ac8737da
#
_entry.id   9aeaedb81e28cb8937ef19e7ac8737da
#
_cell.length_a   1.000
_cell.length_b   1.000
_cell.length_c   1.000
_cell.angle_alpha   90.00
_cell.angle_beta   90.00
_cell.angle_gamma   90.00
#
_symmetry.space_group_name_H-M   'P 1'
#
loop_
_entity.id
_entity.type
_entity.pdbx_description
1 polymer ?
#
loop_
_entity_poly.entity_id
_entity_poly.type
_entity_poly.pdbx_seq_one_letter_code
_entity_poly.pdbx_strand_id
1 'polypeptide(L)'
;MTTKKEERRIKIKYRIRKNVFGTAERPRLSVFRSNKQIYAQVINDLEGKTLVSASSLGLEAMPKIQQAEKVGELVAKKAQEAGVTAVVFDRNGYLYHGRVKSLADAARKGGLNF
;
A
#
# COMPACT_ATOMS: atom_id res chain seq x y z
N MET A 1 24.08 -0.69 -8.86
CA MET A 1 24.39 0.64 -8.32
C MET A 1 23.13 1.46 -8.13
N THR A 2 22.86 1.94 -6.94
CA THR A 2 21.66 2.72 -6.65
C THR A 2 21.89 4.21 -6.87
N THR A 3 20.84 4.93 -7.26
CA THR A 3 20.88 6.38 -7.36
C THR A 3 20.75 7.02 -5.96
N LYS A 4 21.13 8.29 -5.83
CA LYS A 4 20.93 9.04 -4.58
C LYS A 4 19.46 9.08 -4.16
N LYS A 5 18.56 9.16 -5.14
CA LYS A 5 17.11 9.15 -4.92
C LYS A 5 16.64 7.82 -4.32
N GLU A 6 17.15 6.71 -4.85
CA GLU A 6 16.83 5.37 -4.33
C GLU A 6 17.41 5.15 -2.94
N GLU A 7 18.64 5.60 -2.70
CA GLU A 7 19.27 5.53 -1.37
C GLU A 7 18.47 6.30 -0.34
N ARG A 8 18.00 7.49 -0.70
CA ARG A 8 17.17 8.34 0.16
C ARG A 8 15.85 7.64 0.51
N ARG A 9 15.20 7.03 -0.48
CA ARG A 9 13.97 6.27 -0.27
C ARG A 9 14.19 5.08 0.67
N ILE A 10 15.27 4.36 0.50
CA ILE A 10 15.62 3.22 1.36
C ILE A 10 15.81 3.67 2.80
N LYS A 11 16.48 4.78 3.06
CA LYS A 11 16.66 5.33 4.40
C LYS A 11 15.31 5.69 5.04
N ILE A 12 14.43 6.31 4.28
CA ILE A 12 13.09 6.67 4.74
C ILE A 12 12.27 5.41 5.04
N LYS A 13 12.36 4.41 4.18
CA LYS A 13 11.70 3.11 4.36
C LYS A 13 12.09 2.46 5.69
N TYR A 14 13.39 2.39 6.00
CA TYR A 14 13.87 1.82 7.27
C TYR A 14 13.39 2.63 8.47
N ARG A 15 13.35 3.95 8.35
CA ARG A 15 12.84 4.83 9.42
C ARG A 15 11.37 4.56 9.70
N ILE A 16 10.56 4.40 8.66
CA ILE A 16 9.14 4.08 8.76
C ILE A 16 8.96 2.71 9.43
N ARG A 17 9.74 1.71 9.02
CA ARG A 17 9.63 0.34 9.52
C ARG A 17 9.94 0.19 11.00
N LYS A 18 10.63 1.14 11.61
CA LYS A 18 10.84 1.16 13.05
C LYS A 18 9.54 1.37 13.82
N ASN A 19 8.57 2.07 13.23
CA ASN A 19 7.32 2.46 13.86
C ASN A 19 6.10 1.74 13.29
N VAL A 20 6.26 1.04 12.16
CA VAL A 20 5.14 0.38 11.47
C VAL A 20 5.38 -1.12 11.43
N PHE A 21 4.51 -1.85 12.11
CA PHE A 21 4.57 -3.31 12.18
C PHE A 21 3.15 -3.86 12.14
N GLY A 22 2.88 -4.77 11.19
CA GLY A 22 1.55 -5.35 11.00
C GLY A 22 1.31 -6.56 11.89
N THR A 23 0.18 -6.55 12.59
CA THR A 23 -0.29 -7.67 13.41
C THR A 23 -1.51 -8.32 12.75
N ALA A 24 -2.02 -9.41 13.33
CA ALA A 24 -3.24 -10.04 12.82
C ALA A 24 -4.45 -9.11 12.94
N GLU A 25 -4.53 -8.32 14.01
CA GLU A 25 -5.62 -7.38 14.26
C GLU A 25 -5.52 -6.10 13.45
N ARG A 26 -4.29 -5.66 13.20
CA ARG A 26 -4.00 -4.45 12.45
C ARG A 26 -2.82 -4.70 11.51
N PRO A 27 -3.07 -5.40 10.40
CA PRO A 27 -2.01 -5.71 9.44
C PRO A 27 -1.43 -4.46 8.78
N ARG A 28 -0.29 -4.62 8.14
CA ARG A 28 0.41 -3.54 7.45
C ARG A 28 -0.06 -3.46 6.01
N LEU A 29 -0.60 -2.30 5.61
CA LEU A 29 -0.91 -2.02 4.21
C LEU A 29 0.32 -1.39 3.57
N SER A 30 1.03 -2.17 2.77
CA SER A 30 2.26 -1.76 2.09
C SER A 30 1.97 -1.43 0.63
N VAL A 31 2.50 -0.31 0.17
CA VAL A 31 2.33 0.17 -1.20
C VAL A 31 3.66 0.11 -1.93
N PHE A 32 3.64 -0.39 -3.16
CA PHE A 32 4.78 -0.37 -4.06
C PHE A 32 4.34 0.18 -5.41
N ARG A 33 5.15 1.04 -6.01
CA ARG A 33 4.86 1.57 -7.34
C ARG A 33 6.05 1.44 -8.26
N SER A 34 5.79 1.12 -9.52
CA SER A 34 6.74 1.19 -10.62
C SER A 34 6.32 2.36 -11.53
N ASN A 35 7.05 2.56 -12.63
CA ASN A 35 6.69 3.62 -13.59
C ASN A 35 5.28 3.47 -14.16
N LYS A 36 4.85 2.23 -14.40
CA LYS A 36 3.56 1.94 -15.08
C LYS A 36 2.49 1.39 -14.15
N GLN A 37 2.87 0.76 -13.05
CA GLN A 37 1.94 0.01 -12.20
C GLN A 37 2.03 0.43 -10.75
N ILE A 38 1.01 0.09 -9.98
CA ILE A 38 0.98 0.28 -8.54
C ILE A 38 0.40 -0.97 -7.87
N TYR A 39 0.93 -1.31 -6.70
CA TYR A 39 0.61 -2.54 -5.97
C TYR A 39 0.34 -2.22 -4.52
N ALA A 40 -0.56 -2.98 -3.91
CA ALA A 40 -0.84 -2.89 -2.47
C ALA A 40 -0.93 -4.30 -1.89
N GLN A 41 -0.39 -4.47 -0.69
CA GLN A 41 -0.43 -5.73 0.05
C GLN A 41 -0.82 -5.45 1.50
N VAL A 42 -1.63 -6.34 2.06
CA VAL A 42 -1.98 -6.33 3.48
C VAL A 42 -1.25 -7.50 4.12
N ILE A 43 -0.33 -7.20 5.02
CA ILE A 43 0.65 -8.18 5.53
C ILE A 43 0.54 -8.31 7.05
N ASN A 44 0.47 -9.56 7.53
CA ASN A 44 0.64 -9.87 8.95
C ASN A 44 2.13 -10.20 9.17
N ASP A 45 2.87 -9.24 9.75
CA ASP A 45 4.31 -9.39 9.96
C ASP A 45 4.67 -10.42 11.04
N LEU A 46 3.75 -10.70 11.97
CA LEU A 46 3.99 -11.72 13.00
C LEU A 46 4.11 -13.12 12.39
N GLU A 47 3.31 -13.40 11.37
CA GLU A 47 3.31 -14.69 10.68
C GLU A 47 4.10 -14.64 9.36
N GLY A 48 4.54 -13.47 8.93
CA GLY A 48 5.18 -13.28 7.64
C GLY A 48 4.27 -13.62 6.46
N LYS A 49 2.97 -13.36 6.60
CA LYS A 49 1.96 -13.78 5.64
C LYS A 49 1.26 -12.58 5.00
N THR A 50 1.17 -12.59 3.66
CA THR A 50 0.36 -11.62 2.92
C THR A 50 -1.09 -12.11 2.90
N LEU A 51 -1.97 -11.34 3.55
CA LEU A 51 -3.38 -11.68 3.67
C LEU A 51 -4.17 -11.34 2.42
N VAL A 52 -3.85 -10.20 1.82
CA VAL A 52 -4.56 -9.66 0.67
C VAL A 52 -3.55 -8.94 -0.22
N SER A 53 -3.75 -9.01 -1.53
CA SER A 53 -2.97 -8.21 -2.48
C SER A 53 -3.87 -7.68 -3.59
N ALA A 54 -3.51 -6.52 -4.11
CA ALA A 54 -4.18 -5.89 -5.24
C ALA A 54 -3.14 -5.16 -6.09
N SER A 55 -3.37 -5.10 -7.39
CA SER A 55 -2.48 -4.41 -8.29
C SER A 55 -3.25 -3.80 -9.46
N SER A 56 -2.59 -2.88 -10.16
CA SER A 56 -3.12 -2.30 -11.38
C SER A 56 -2.90 -3.16 -12.62
N LEU A 57 -2.19 -4.27 -12.49
CA LEU A 57 -1.99 -5.21 -13.60
C LEU A 57 -3.34 -5.76 -14.05
N GLY A 58 -3.57 -5.74 -15.37
CA GLY A 58 -4.82 -6.21 -15.94
C GLY A 58 -5.94 -5.19 -15.98
N LEU A 59 -5.76 -4.02 -15.39
CA LEU A 59 -6.71 -2.92 -15.52
C LEU A 59 -6.53 -2.22 -16.88
N GLU A 60 -7.62 -1.63 -17.37
CA GLU A 60 -7.55 -0.81 -18.58
C GLU A 60 -6.60 0.36 -18.42
N ALA A 61 -6.03 0.84 -19.51
CA ALA A 61 -5.17 2.02 -19.50
C ALA A 61 -5.96 3.23 -18.98
N MET A 62 -5.39 3.91 -17.98
CA MET A 62 -5.98 5.09 -17.36
C MET A 62 -4.91 5.96 -16.76
N PRO A 63 -5.20 7.24 -16.46
CA PRO A 63 -4.24 8.10 -15.75
C PRO A 63 -3.78 7.45 -14.44
N LYS A 64 -2.53 7.67 -14.06
CA LYS A 64 -1.91 7.01 -12.90
C LYS A 64 -2.63 7.28 -11.59
N ILE A 65 -3.20 8.47 -11.41
CA ILE A 65 -3.98 8.80 -10.21
C ILE A 65 -5.24 7.95 -10.13
N GLN A 66 -5.96 7.80 -11.24
CA GLN A 66 -7.15 6.94 -11.30
C GLN A 66 -6.80 5.47 -11.09
N GLN A 67 -5.69 5.05 -11.65
CA GLN A 67 -5.14 3.70 -11.45
C GLN A 67 -4.92 3.41 -9.97
N ALA A 68 -4.31 4.35 -9.25
CA ALA A 68 -4.06 4.24 -7.81
C ALA A 68 -5.37 4.19 -7.02
N GLU A 69 -6.36 4.99 -7.38
CA GLU A 69 -7.69 4.95 -6.76
C GLU A 69 -8.35 3.59 -6.92
N LYS A 70 -8.29 3.01 -8.12
CA LYS A 70 -8.85 1.68 -8.39
C LYS A 70 -8.18 0.61 -7.54
N VAL A 71 -6.87 0.64 -7.41
CA VAL A 71 -6.13 -0.30 -6.57
C VAL A 71 -6.50 -0.12 -5.10
N GLY A 72 -6.65 1.12 -4.62
CA GLY A 72 -7.11 1.41 -3.27
C GLY A 72 -8.49 0.84 -2.98
N GLU A 73 -9.43 1.00 -3.91
CA GLU A 73 -10.77 0.43 -3.81
C GLU A 73 -10.72 -1.11 -3.77
N LEU A 74 -9.90 -1.71 -4.65
CA LEU A 74 -9.75 -3.16 -4.72
C LEU A 74 -9.17 -3.74 -3.43
N VAL A 75 -8.10 -3.15 -2.90
CA VAL A 75 -7.48 -3.65 -1.67
C VAL A 75 -8.41 -3.52 -0.48
N ALA A 76 -9.17 -2.43 -0.39
CA ALA A 76 -10.16 -2.24 0.67
C ALA A 76 -11.25 -3.30 0.61
N LYS A 77 -11.78 -3.57 -0.58
CA LYS A 77 -12.80 -4.59 -0.79
C LYS A 77 -12.30 -5.98 -0.40
N LYS A 78 -11.12 -6.35 -0.89
CA LYS A 78 -10.51 -7.65 -0.59
C LYS A 78 -10.19 -7.80 0.90
N ALA A 79 -9.73 -6.73 1.54
CA ALA A 79 -9.43 -6.74 2.96
C ALA A 79 -10.69 -6.97 3.78
N GLN A 80 -11.79 -6.30 3.46
CA GLN A 80 -13.06 -6.49 4.14
C GLN A 80 -13.60 -7.91 3.95
N GLU A 81 -13.49 -8.47 2.76
CA GLU A 81 -13.87 -9.85 2.47
C GLU A 81 -13.03 -10.83 3.32
N ALA A 82 -11.80 -10.49 3.63
CA ALA A 82 -10.91 -11.28 4.48
C ALA A 82 -11.08 -10.99 5.98
N GLY A 83 -12.01 -10.11 6.35
CA GLY A 83 -12.26 -9.75 7.73
C GLY A 83 -11.34 -8.69 8.31
N VAL A 84 -10.56 -8.01 7.47
CA VAL A 84 -9.65 -6.95 7.90
C VAL A 84 -10.36 -5.60 7.81
N THR A 85 -10.46 -4.89 8.94
CA THR A 85 -11.13 -3.58 9.00
C THR A 85 -10.18 -2.44 9.32
N ALA A 86 -9.06 -2.72 9.99
CA ALA A 86 -8.07 -1.72 10.37
C ALA A 86 -6.68 -2.16 9.90
N VAL A 87 -5.88 -1.20 9.45
CA VAL A 87 -4.51 -1.46 9.01
C VAL A 87 -3.60 -0.34 9.50
N VAL A 88 -2.28 -0.58 9.49
CA VAL A 88 -1.28 0.46 9.62
C VAL A 88 -0.73 0.72 8.22
N PHE A 89 -0.62 1.98 7.84
CA PHE A 89 -0.19 2.33 6.49
C PHE A 89 1.33 2.43 6.40
N ASP A 90 1.91 1.70 5.45
CA ASP A 90 3.34 1.74 5.14
C ASP A 90 3.52 2.29 3.72
N ARG A 91 3.94 3.55 3.62
CA ARG A 91 4.19 4.18 2.32
C ARG A 91 5.50 3.71 1.66
N ASN A 92 6.20 2.79 2.30
CA ASN A 92 7.39 2.14 1.74
C ASN A 92 8.48 3.11 1.26
N GLY A 93 8.64 4.24 1.97
CA GLY A 93 9.62 5.28 1.64
C GLY A 93 9.23 6.23 0.53
N TYR A 94 8.11 6.02 -0.13
CA TYR A 94 7.60 6.98 -1.12
C TYR A 94 7.02 8.20 -0.42
N LEU A 95 6.99 9.35 -1.10
CA LEU A 95 6.30 10.52 -0.57
C LEU A 95 4.79 10.23 -0.48
N TYR A 96 4.18 10.68 0.62
CA TYR A 96 2.74 10.59 0.78
C TYR A 96 2.05 11.68 -0.05
N HIS A 97 2.09 11.48 -1.36
CA HIS A 97 1.62 12.46 -2.35
C HIS A 97 1.26 11.71 -3.65
N GLY A 98 0.43 12.33 -4.46
CA GLY A 98 0.06 11.80 -5.77
C GLY A 98 -0.54 10.40 -5.71
N ARG A 99 0.09 9.45 -6.40
CA ARG A 99 -0.40 8.08 -6.52
C ARG A 99 -0.55 7.37 -5.17
N VAL A 100 0.42 7.52 -4.28
CA VAL A 100 0.41 6.88 -2.97
C VAL A 100 -0.74 7.43 -2.12
N LYS A 101 -0.91 8.74 -2.09
CA LYS A 101 -2.01 9.39 -1.39
C LYS A 101 -3.37 9.01 -1.97
N SER A 102 -3.49 8.96 -3.29
CA SER A 102 -4.73 8.57 -3.96
C SER A 102 -5.16 7.16 -3.61
N LEU A 103 -4.20 6.23 -3.55
CA LEU A 103 -4.47 4.86 -3.13
C LEU A 103 -4.94 4.82 -1.67
N ALA A 104 -4.24 5.53 -0.79
CA ALA A 104 -4.59 5.57 0.64
C ALA A 104 -5.99 6.17 0.85
N ASP A 105 -6.29 7.29 0.21
CA ASP A 105 -7.60 7.95 0.32
C ASP A 105 -8.72 7.04 -0.19
N ALA A 106 -8.50 6.34 -1.32
CA ALA A 106 -9.47 5.41 -1.88
C ALA A 106 -9.69 4.20 -0.96
N ALA A 107 -8.63 3.68 -0.33
CA ALA A 107 -8.75 2.59 0.62
C ALA A 107 -9.53 3.00 1.87
N ARG A 108 -9.32 4.22 2.38
CA ARG A 108 -10.10 4.77 3.49
C ARG A 108 -11.56 4.94 3.12
N LYS A 109 -11.84 5.45 1.94
CA LYS A 109 -13.19 5.62 1.40
C LYS A 109 -13.89 4.27 1.24
N GLY A 110 -13.13 3.23 0.92
CA GLY A 110 -13.62 1.86 0.81
C GLY A 110 -13.88 1.18 2.15
N GLY A 111 -13.57 1.83 3.26
CA GLY A 111 -13.89 1.34 4.61
C GLY A 111 -12.72 0.91 5.47
N LEU A 112 -11.49 0.95 4.98
CA LEU A 112 -10.33 0.64 5.83
C LEU A 112 -10.05 1.77 6.79
N ASN A 113 -9.76 1.40 8.04
CA ASN A 113 -9.48 2.35 9.11
C ASN A 113 -7.96 2.46 9.32
N PHE A 114 -7.46 3.63 9.05
CA PHE A 114 -6.05 3.96 9.33
C PHE A 114 -5.79 5.46 9.24
#